data_33b9307a6a26d77b8c5a8dd0e4d0635c
#
_entry.id   33b9307a6a26d77b8c5a8dd0e4d0635c
#
_cell.length_a   1.000
_cell.length_b   1.000
_cell.length_c   1.000
_cell.angle_alpha   90.00
_cell.angle_beta   90.00
_cell.angle_gamma   90.00
#
_symmetry.space_group_name_H-M   'P 1'
#
loop_
_entity.id
_entity.type
_entity.pdbx_description
1 polymer ?
#
loop_
_entity_poly.entity_id
_entity_poly.type
_entity_poly.pdbx_seq_one_letter_code
_entity_poly.pdbx_strand_id
1 'polypeptide(L)'
;AASVSSAITAIEEVTLDKRGVVAAARAAYDTLSDVQKSLVTNYSDLQAAESRIAALVKEAADKAEADKAEQERQEALKAKAQPVIDAIAAIGEVTLNSEKAITAARSAYETLEAEVKEKVTNLSDLVIAEKDLAALKAEKKAAEDLKAQQEEAKRQQEEAKKAQEE
;
A
#
# COMPACT_ATOMS: atom_id res chain seq x y z
N ALA A 1 -4.52 -55.56 10.86
CA ALA A 1 -3.37 -54.93 11.54
C ALA A 1 -2.24 -54.60 10.57
N ALA A 2 -1.66 -55.57 9.85
CA ALA A 2 -0.51 -55.37 8.97
C ALA A 2 -0.75 -54.27 7.92
N SER A 3 -1.93 -54.26 7.23
CA SER A 3 -2.28 -53.23 6.25
C SER A 3 -2.35 -51.82 6.86
N VAL A 4 -2.85 -51.68 8.08
CA VAL A 4 -2.91 -50.40 8.80
C VAL A 4 -1.50 -49.93 9.19
N SER A 5 -0.65 -50.82 9.70
CA SER A 5 0.75 -50.51 10.01
C SER A 5 1.50 -50.02 8.74
N SER A 6 1.30 -50.68 7.61
CA SER A 6 1.89 -50.25 6.33
C SER A 6 1.36 -48.87 5.88
N ALA A 7 0.05 -48.63 6.05
CA ALA A 7 -0.54 -47.32 5.71
C ALA A 7 0.02 -46.20 6.59
N ILE A 8 0.25 -46.44 7.88
CA ILE A 8 0.88 -45.48 8.79
C ILE A 8 2.32 -45.19 8.37
N THR A 9 3.10 -46.25 8.08
CA THR A 9 4.49 -46.10 7.63
C THR A 9 4.60 -45.31 6.33
N ALA A 10 3.62 -45.44 5.42
CA ALA A 10 3.57 -44.72 4.13
C ALA A 10 3.25 -43.22 4.25
N ILE A 11 2.90 -42.72 5.44
CA ILE A 11 2.66 -41.30 5.65
C ILE A 11 3.97 -40.49 5.45
N GLU A 12 5.12 -41.04 5.86
CA GLU A 12 6.46 -40.42 5.77
C GLU A 12 6.47 -38.99 6.32
N GLU A 13 6.64 -37.99 5.45
CA GLU A 13 6.59 -36.58 5.81
C GLU A 13 5.12 -36.11 5.96
N VAL A 14 4.79 -35.47 7.07
CA VAL A 14 3.44 -34.99 7.37
C VAL A 14 3.28 -33.54 6.89
N THR A 15 2.59 -33.38 5.79
CA THR A 15 2.24 -32.10 5.14
C THR A 15 0.73 -31.95 5.01
N LEU A 16 0.21 -30.76 4.69
CA LEU A 16 -1.24 -30.52 4.61
C LEU A 16 -1.95 -31.38 3.54
N ASP A 17 -1.29 -31.69 2.45
CA ASP A 17 -1.82 -32.56 1.39
C ASP A 17 -1.97 -34.00 1.84
N LYS A 18 -1.21 -34.44 2.87
CA LYS A 18 -1.31 -35.76 3.49
C LYS A 18 -2.50 -35.89 4.45
N ARG A 19 -3.26 -34.82 4.71
CA ARG A 19 -4.42 -34.83 5.61
C ARG A 19 -5.39 -35.97 5.29
N GLY A 20 -5.67 -36.19 4.00
CA GLY A 20 -6.56 -37.31 3.58
C GLY A 20 -5.97 -38.66 3.85
N VAL A 21 -4.66 -38.86 3.68
CA VAL A 21 -3.95 -40.12 3.94
C VAL A 21 -3.97 -40.41 5.43
N VAL A 22 -3.67 -39.45 6.30
CA VAL A 22 -3.71 -39.57 7.76
C VAL A 22 -5.12 -39.94 8.22
N ALA A 23 -6.15 -39.25 7.72
CA ALA A 23 -7.55 -39.54 8.03
C ALA A 23 -7.97 -40.96 7.61
N ALA A 24 -7.52 -41.43 6.42
CA ALA A 24 -7.80 -42.78 5.95
C ALA A 24 -7.11 -43.85 6.82
N ALA A 25 -5.85 -43.61 7.23
CA ALA A 25 -5.15 -44.50 8.15
C ALA A 25 -5.85 -44.58 9.52
N ARG A 26 -6.38 -43.45 10.03
CA ARG A 26 -7.20 -43.39 11.25
C ARG A 26 -8.48 -44.22 11.09
N ALA A 27 -9.24 -43.98 10.04
CA ALA A 27 -10.47 -44.71 9.78
C ALA A 27 -10.23 -46.24 9.70
N ALA A 28 -9.16 -46.64 9.01
CA ALA A 28 -8.77 -48.07 8.92
C ALA A 28 -8.38 -48.66 10.30
N TYR A 29 -7.67 -47.87 11.12
CA TYR A 29 -7.33 -48.30 12.49
C TYR A 29 -8.59 -48.50 13.35
N ASP A 30 -9.55 -47.60 13.27
CA ASP A 30 -10.75 -47.60 14.09
C ASP A 30 -11.67 -48.80 13.79
N THR A 31 -11.60 -49.36 12.57
CA THR A 31 -12.33 -50.59 12.20
C THR A 31 -11.74 -51.88 12.78
N LEU A 32 -10.53 -51.83 13.34
CA LEU A 32 -9.87 -53.00 13.93
C LEU A 32 -10.51 -53.41 15.27
N SER A 33 -10.57 -54.72 15.56
CA SER A 33 -10.89 -55.21 16.90
C SER A 33 -9.76 -54.89 17.90
N ASP A 34 -10.03 -54.93 19.21
CA ASP A 34 -9.02 -54.62 20.23
C ASP A 34 -7.79 -55.53 20.15
N VAL A 35 -7.98 -56.82 19.82
CA VAL A 35 -6.87 -57.73 19.58
C VAL A 35 -6.05 -57.32 18.34
N GLN A 36 -6.70 -56.84 17.28
CA GLN A 36 -6.00 -56.36 16.09
C GLN A 36 -5.30 -55.04 16.32
N LYS A 37 -5.90 -54.14 17.11
CA LYS A 37 -5.29 -52.86 17.50
C LYS A 37 -3.99 -53.06 18.28
N SER A 38 -3.93 -54.06 19.19
CA SER A 38 -2.71 -54.34 19.95
C SER A 38 -1.53 -54.82 19.07
N LEU A 39 -1.79 -55.26 17.83
CA LEU A 39 -0.78 -55.69 16.87
C LEU A 39 -0.26 -54.52 15.98
N VAL A 40 -0.84 -53.30 16.10
CA VAL A 40 -0.36 -52.09 15.39
C VAL A 40 0.71 -51.42 16.25
N THR A 41 1.97 -51.69 15.99
CA THR A 41 3.11 -51.25 16.80
C THR A 41 3.47 -49.77 16.58
N ASN A 42 3.06 -49.20 15.45
CA ASN A 42 3.34 -47.81 15.06
C ASN A 42 2.12 -46.87 15.21
N TYR A 43 1.20 -47.19 16.13
CA TYR A 43 0.04 -46.36 16.40
C TYR A 43 0.40 -44.93 16.87
N SER A 44 1.50 -44.82 17.65
CA SER A 44 2.03 -43.52 18.08
C SER A 44 2.38 -42.59 16.93
N ASP A 45 2.85 -43.16 15.81
CA ASP A 45 3.20 -42.36 14.62
C ASP A 45 1.96 -41.79 13.95
N LEU A 46 0.85 -42.56 13.96
CA LEU A 46 -0.44 -42.04 13.48
C LEU A 46 -0.93 -40.87 14.35
N GLN A 47 -0.83 -41.01 15.69
CA GLN A 47 -1.21 -39.94 16.61
C GLN A 47 -0.33 -38.71 16.44
N ALA A 48 0.96 -38.89 16.23
CA ALA A 48 1.87 -37.77 15.92
C ALA A 48 1.55 -37.11 14.60
N ALA A 49 1.23 -37.88 13.56
CA ALA A 49 0.81 -37.37 12.25
C ALA A 49 -0.49 -36.56 12.34
N GLU A 50 -1.48 -37.03 13.08
CA GLU A 50 -2.73 -36.30 13.33
C GLU A 50 -2.49 -34.98 14.05
N SER A 51 -1.67 -34.99 15.11
CA SER A 51 -1.30 -33.82 15.86
C SER A 51 -0.58 -32.80 14.96
N ARG A 52 0.31 -33.27 14.10
CA ARG A 52 1.02 -32.41 13.14
C ARG A 52 0.09 -31.82 12.10
N ILE A 53 -0.85 -32.62 11.55
CA ILE A 53 -1.90 -32.10 10.63
C ILE A 53 -2.72 -31.02 11.32
N ALA A 54 -3.17 -31.22 12.55
CA ALA A 54 -3.95 -30.25 13.30
C ALA A 54 -3.16 -28.92 13.50
N ALA A 55 -1.87 -29.01 13.83
CA ALA A 55 -0.99 -27.86 13.94
C ALA A 55 -0.82 -27.13 12.62
N LEU A 56 -0.59 -27.85 11.51
CA LEU A 56 -0.45 -27.26 10.18
C LEU A 56 -1.73 -26.59 9.70
N VAL A 57 -2.90 -27.16 9.98
CA VAL A 57 -4.21 -26.56 9.65
C VAL A 57 -4.39 -25.24 10.42
N LYS A 58 -4.04 -25.26 11.72
CA LYS A 58 -4.10 -24.04 12.53
C LYS A 58 -3.16 -22.97 12.01
N GLU A 59 -1.91 -23.31 11.74
CA GLU A 59 -0.90 -22.39 11.20
C GLU A 59 -1.35 -21.77 9.87
N ALA A 60 -1.93 -22.58 8.97
CA ALA A 60 -2.46 -22.09 7.71
C ALA A 60 -3.66 -21.14 7.89
N ALA A 61 -4.54 -21.43 8.85
CA ALA A 61 -5.66 -20.57 9.18
C ALA A 61 -5.20 -19.24 9.79
N ASP A 62 -4.30 -19.28 10.77
CA ASP A 62 -3.73 -18.09 11.42
C ASP A 62 -3.01 -17.20 10.38
N LYS A 63 -2.27 -17.82 9.44
CA LYS A 63 -1.63 -17.09 8.35
C LYS A 63 -2.65 -16.45 7.40
N ALA A 64 -3.68 -17.17 7.01
CA ALA A 64 -4.71 -16.64 6.12
C ALA A 64 -5.46 -15.46 6.76
N GLU A 65 -5.70 -15.51 8.09
CA GLU A 65 -6.31 -14.41 8.84
C GLU A 65 -5.37 -13.19 8.89
N ALA A 66 -4.07 -13.42 9.15
CA ALA A 66 -3.07 -12.35 9.15
C ALA A 66 -2.90 -11.69 7.76
N ASP A 67 -2.86 -12.49 6.69
CA ASP A 67 -2.76 -12.00 5.31
C ASP A 67 -4.00 -11.15 4.95
N LYS A 68 -5.19 -11.60 5.37
CA LYS A 68 -6.44 -10.85 5.17
C LYS A 68 -6.45 -9.53 5.93
N ALA A 69 -6.04 -9.55 7.20
CA ALA A 69 -5.96 -8.34 8.03
C ALA A 69 -4.97 -7.31 7.43
N GLU A 70 -3.83 -7.77 6.89
CA GLU A 70 -2.86 -6.90 6.23
C GLU A 70 -3.41 -6.33 4.91
N GLN A 71 -4.14 -7.12 4.12
CA GLN A 71 -4.80 -6.62 2.91
C GLN A 71 -5.83 -5.52 3.25
N GLU A 72 -6.70 -5.77 4.23
CA GLU A 72 -7.68 -4.78 4.69
C GLU A 72 -7.01 -3.49 5.20
N ARG A 73 -5.90 -3.62 5.93
CA ARG A 73 -5.08 -2.48 6.37
C ARG A 73 -4.53 -1.69 5.19
N GLN A 74 -3.95 -2.37 4.19
CA GLN A 74 -3.39 -1.72 2.99
C GLN A 74 -4.47 -1.01 2.17
N GLU A 75 -5.66 -1.60 2.05
CA GLU A 75 -6.81 -0.97 1.39
C GLU A 75 -7.29 0.27 2.15
N ALA A 76 -7.36 0.20 3.47
CA ALA A 76 -7.71 1.35 4.31
C ALA A 76 -6.70 2.50 4.18
N LEU A 77 -5.39 2.21 4.11
CA LEU A 77 -4.35 3.21 3.88
C LEU A 77 -4.49 3.88 2.52
N LYS A 78 -4.76 3.10 1.46
CA LYS A 78 -5.02 3.62 0.11
C LYS A 78 -6.28 4.51 0.09
N ALA A 79 -7.35 4.07 0.74
CA ALA A 79 -8.59 4.86 0.81
C ALA A 79 -8.38 6.21 1.51
N LYS A 80 -7.55 6.26 2.55
CA LYS A 80 -7.17 7.51 3.22
C LYS A 80 -6.30 8.44 2.34
N ALA A 81 -5.45 7.87 1.48
CA ALA A 81 -4.62 8.64 0.56
C ALA A 81 -5.39 9.18 -0.66
N GLN A 82 -6.47 8.50 -1.05
CA GLN A 82 -7.21 8.78 -2.29
C GLN A 82 -7.68 10.24 -2.41
N PRO A 83 -8.24 10.90 -1.37
CA PRO A 83 -8.63 12.30 -1.49
C PRO A 83 -7.49 13.24 -1.84
N VAL A 84 -6.27 12.96 -1.37
CA VAL A 84 -5.07 13.75 -1.71
C VAL A 84 -4.61 13.47 -3.13
N ILE A 85 -4.64 12.22 -3.56
CA ILE A 85 -4.35 11.83 -4.94
C ILE A 85 -5.30 12.55 -5.91
N ASP A 86 -6.60 12.56 -5.60
CA ASP A 86 -7.62 13.21 -6.40
C ASP A 86 -7.45 14.74 -6.41
N ALA A 87 -7.12 15.34 -5.27
CA ALA A 87 -6.85 16.77 -5.16
C ALA A 87 -5.64 17.20 -6.00
N ILE A 88 -4.58 16.41 -6.01
CA ILE A 88 -3.39 16.64 -6.84
C ILE A 88 -3.75 16.50 -8.33
N ALA A 89 -4.46 15.44 -8.70
CA ALA A 89 -4.89 15.21 -10.07
C ALA A 89 -5.81 16.32 -10.60
N ALA A 90 -6.64 16.91 -9.73
CA ALA A 90 -7.56 17.99 -10.05
C ALA A 90 -6.87 19.34 -10.31
N ILE A 91 -5.57 19.52 -9.99
CA ILE A 91 -4.82 20.76 -10.29
C ILE A 91 -4.76 21.00 -11.80
N GLY A 92 -4.58 19.94 -12.60
CA GLY A 92 -4.51 20.01 -14.04
C GLY A 92 -3.41 20.93 -14.55
N GLU A 93 -3.71 21.74 -15.58
CA GLU A 93 -2.79 22.76 -16.11
C GLU A 93 -2.57 23.89 -15.09
N VAL A 94 -1.29 24.16 -14.80
CA VAL A 94 -0.91 25.15 -13.79
C VAL A 94 -1.02 26.57 -14.35
N THR A 95 -1.78 27.39 -13.67
CA THR A 95 -1.94 28.81 -13.94
C THR A 95 -1.74 29.62 -12.65
N LEU A 96 -1.69 30.94 -12.73
CA LEU A 96 -1.64 31.79 -11.54
C LEU A 96 -2.87 31.61 -10.61
N ASN A 97 -3.99 31.13 -11.13
CA ASN A 97 -5.18 30.85 -10.34
C ASN A 97 -5.11 29.49 -9.62
N SER A 98 -4.16 28.62 -9.96
CA SER A 98 -4.01 27.29 -9.36
C SER A 98 -3.41 27.32 -7.95
N GLU A 99 -2.95 28.48 -7.48
CA GLU A 99 -2.28 28.63 -6.18
C GLU A 99 -3.08 28.03 -5.02
N LYS A 100 -4.38 28.32 -4.95
CA LYS A 100 -5.24 27.84 -3.88
C LYS A 100 -5.36 26.32 -3.89
N ALA A 101 -5.50 25.72 -5.07
CA ALA A 101 -5.62 24.27 -5.22
C ALA A 101 -4.30 23.56 -4.85
N ILE A 102 -3.17 24.08 -5.32
CA ILE A 102 -1.83 23.56 -5.02
C ILE A 102 -1.54 23.62 -3.52
N THR A 103 -1.80 24.78 -2.88
CA THR A 103 -1.61 24.95 -1.43
C THR A 103 -2.50 24.02 -0.62
N ALA A 104 -3.77 23.85 -1.03
CA ALA A 104 -4.70 22.94 -0.36
C ALA A 104 -4.26 21.49 -0.49
N ALA A 105 -3.81 21.04 -1.67
CA ALA A 105 -3.30 19.70 -1.89
C ALA A 105 -2.03 19.45 -1.06
N ARG A 106 -1.10 20.41 -0.98
CA ARG A 106 0.08 20.33 -0.13
C ARG A 106 -0.29 20.20 1.34
N SER A 107 -1.15 21.06 1.85
CA SER A 107 -1.60 21.01 3.24
C SER A 107 -2.29 19.69 3.56
N ALA A 108 -3.14 19.20 2.67
CA ALA A 108 -3.80 17.89 2.84
C ALA A 108 -2.76 16.75 2.89
N TYR A 109 -1.75 16.75 2.01
CA TYR A 109 -0.67 15.77 2.04
C TYR A 109 0.12 15.83 3.36
N GLU A 110 0.45 17.03 3.86
CA GLU A 110 1.26 17.18 5.08
C GLU A 110 0.56 16.68 6.33
N THR A 111 -0.77 16.74 6.37
CA THR A 111 -1.57 16.24 7.50
C THR A 111 -1.71 14.72 7.55
N LEU A 112 -1.33 14.00 6.48
CA LEU A 112 -1.39 12.55 6.44
C LEU A 112 -0.34 11.92 7.37
N GLU A 113 -0.71 10.77 7.95
CA GLU A 113 0.22 9.90 8.65
C GLU A 113 1.30 9.33 7.70
N ALA A 114 2.47 8.99 8.22
CA ALA A 114 3.61 8.54 7.40
C ALA A 114 3.25 7.36 6.47
N GLU A 115 2.56 6.35 6.99
CA GLU A 115 2.14 5.18 6.20
C GLU A 115 1.15 5.52 5.08
N VAL A 116 0.27 6.53 5.31
CA VAL A 116 -0.67 7.01 4.30
C VAL A 116 0.05 7.82 3.22
N LYS A 117 1.06 8.62 3.60
CA LYS A 117 1.90 9.36 2.65
C LYS A 117 2.57 8.47 1.62
N GLU A 118 3.02 7.28 2.02
CA GLU A 118 3.60 6.27 1.12
C GLU A 118 2.62 5.76 0.05
N LYS A 119 1.31 5.93 0.28
CA LYS A 119 0.27 5.52 -0.67
C LYS A 119 -0.11 6.63 -1.67
N VAL A 120 0.41 7.85 -1.50
CA VAL A 120 0.19 8.95 -2.46
C VAL A 120 1.13 8.77 -3.65
N THR A 121 0.58 8.29 -4.75
CA THR A 121 1.35 7.85 -5.94
C THR A 121 1.76 9.00 -6.86
N ASN A 122 1.09 10.15 -6.77
CA ASN A 122 1.28 11.30 -7.65
C ASN A 122 1.87 12.53 -6.94
N LEU A 123 2.62 12.33 -5.87
CA LEU A 123 3.28 13.43 -5.14
C LEU A 123 4.24 14.24 -6.04
N SER A 124 4.90 13.58 -7.00
CA SER A 124 5.75 14.25 -8.00
C SER A 124 5.02 15.33 -8.78
N ASP A 125 3.75 15.09 -9.12
CA ASP A 125 2.95 16.04 -9.90
C ASP A 125 2.66 17.29 -9.08
N LEU A 126 2.42 17.14 -7.77
CA LEU A 126 2.27 18.28 -6.86
C LEU A 126 3.56 19.11 -6.79
N VAL A 127 4.72 18.47 -6.69
CA VAL A 127 6.02 19.16 -6.65
C VAL A 127 6.28 19.91 -7.96
N ILE A 128 5.93 19.32 -9.09
CA ILE A 128 6.02 19.96 -10.41
C ILE A 128 5.08 21.18 -10.45
N ALA A 129 3.83 21.02 -10.05
CA ALA A 129 2.85 22.10 -10.03
C ALA A 129 3.28 23.28 -9.14
N GLU A 130 3.90 23.03 -8.01
CA GLU A 130 4.47 24.07 -7.13
C GLU A 130 5.59 24.84 -7.82
N LYS A 131 6.48 24.13 -8.51
CA LYS A 131 7.58 24.73 -9.27
C LYS A 131 7.08 25.58 -10.43
N ASP A 132 6.12 25.08 -11.18
CA ASP A 132 5.54 25.79 -12.34
C ASP A 132 4.79 27.05 -11.89
N LEU A 133 4.05 26.96 -10.78
CA LEU A 133 3.39 28.15 -10.20
C LEU A 133 4.42 29.20 -9.75
N ALA A 134 5.53 28.77 -9.15
CA ALA A 134 6.59 29.68 -8.73
C ALA A 134 7.24 30.39 -9.94
N ALA A 135 7.45 29.66 -11.04
CA ALA A 135 7.96 30.22 -12.29
C ALA A 135 6.99 31.25 -12.88
N LEU A 136 5.71 30.93 -12.98
CA LEU A 136 4.67 31.86 -13.48
C LEU A 136 4.57 33.13 -12.63
N LYS A 137 4.68 33.01 -11.30
CA LYS A 137 4.71 34.18 -10.41
C LYS A 137 5.95 35.05 -10.61
N ALA A 138 7.11 34.42 -10.83
CA ALA A 138 8.35 35.14 -11.11
C ALA A 138 8.30 35.87 -12.45
N GLU A 139 7.76 35.25 -13.50
CA GLU A 139 7.55 35.86 -14.80
C GLU A 139 6.58 37.07 -14.72
N LYS A 140 5.45 36.88 -14.01
CA LYS A 140 4.50 37.99 -13.80
C LYS A 140 5.15 39.16 -13.10
N LYS A 141 5.90 38.90 -12.02
CA LYS A 141 6.61 39.96 -11.28
C LYS A 141 7.63 40.66 -12.16
N ALA A 142 8.43 39.93 -12.92
CA ALA A 142 9.42 40.52 -13.84
C ALA A 142 8.75 41.42 -14.89
N ALA A 143 7.61 40.99 -15.42
CA ALA A 143 6.86 41.80 -16.38
C ALA A 143 6.27 43.09 -15.75
N GLU A 144 5.78 42.99 -14.51
CA GLU A 144 5.30 44.16 -13.75
C GLU A 144 6.44 45.12 -13.43
N ASP A 145 7.59 44.62 -12.98
CA ASP A 145 8.79 45.44 -12.69
C ASP A 145 9.32 46.12 -13.95
N LEU A 146 9.35 45.44 -15.10
CA LEU A 146 9.76 46.01 -16.37
C LEU A 146 8.81 47.12 -16.82
N LYS A 147 7.50 46.90 -16.68
CA LYS A 147 6.49 47.91 -17.01
C LYS A 147 6.63 49.17 -16.13
N ALA A 148 6.85 48.98 -14.83
CA ALA A 148 7.09 50.08 -13.90
C ALA A 148 8.35 50.90 -14.26
N GLN A 149 9.45 50.21 -14.64
CA GLN A 149 10.68 50.86 -15.10
C GLN A 149 10.44 51.68 -16.39
N GLN A 150 9.67 51.13 -17.36
CA GLN A 150 9.35 51.83 -18.58
C GLN A 150 8.49 53.08 -18.34
N GLU A 151 7.51 53.00 -17.44
CA GLU A 151 6.66 54.12 -17.06
C GLU A 151 7.47 55.23 -16.37
N GLU A 152 8.39 54.82 -15.46
CA GLU A 152 9.30 55.75 -14.80
C GLU A 152 10.24 56.46 -15.79
N ALA A 153 10.85 55.70 -16.71
CA ALA A 153 11.70 56.26 -17.75
C ALA A 153 10.96 57.26 -18.66
N LYS A 154 9.71 56.95 -19.02
CA LYS A 154 8.86 57.89 -19.78
C LYS A 154 8.58 59.18 -19.02
N ARG A 155 8.25 59.07 -17.74
CA ARG A 155 8.00 60.21 -16.86
C ARG A 155 9.23 61.11 -16.76
N GLN A 156 10.43 60.53 -16.54
CA GLN A 156 11.69 61.28 -16.50
C GLN A 156 11.99 61.99 -17.84
N GLN A 157 11.70 61.34 -18.97
CA GLN A 157 11.87 61.95 -20.29
C GLN A 157 10.92 63.14 -20.52
N GLU A 158 9.67 63.04 -20.06
CA GLU A 158 8.71 64.11 -20.15
C GLU A 158 9.08 65.30 -19.26
N GLU A 159 9.56 65.05 -18.05
CA GLU A 159 10.07 66.06 -17.12
C GLU A 159 11.31 66.75 -17.70
N ALA A 160 12.26 65.99 -18.26
CA ALA A 160 13.45 66.56 -18.91
C ALA A 160 13.10 67.44 -20.13
N LYS A 161 12.11 67.04 -20.93
CA LYS A 161 11.63 67.85 -22.07
C LYS A 161 11.00 69.18 -21.61
N LYS A 162 10.16 69.14 -20.57
CA LYS A 162 9.57 70.36 -19.98
C LYS A 162 10.61 71.31 -19.42
N ALA A 163 11.66 70.81 -18.79
CA ALA A 163 12.76 71.66 -18.27
C ALA A 163 13.66 72.26 -19.36
N GLN A 164 13.57 71.83 -20.63
CA GLN A 164 14.30 72.38 -21.75
C GLN A 164 13.49 73.44 -22.52
N GLU A 165 12.17 73.48 -22.30
CA GLU A 165 11.24 74.43 -22.95
C GLU A 165 11.02 75.68 -22.09
N GLU A 166 11.45 75.70 -20.82
CA GLU A 166 11.47 76.87 -19.93
C GLU A 166 12.82 77.64 -20.04
#